data_868bef129740d9930d7688c0d83c93ac
#
_entry.id   868bef129740d9930d7688c0d83c93ac
#
_cell.length_a   1.000
_cell.length_b   1.000
_cell.length_c   1.000
_cell.angle_alpha   90.00
_cell.angle_beta   90.00
_cell.angle_gamma   90.00
#
_symmetry.space_group_name_H-M   'P 1'
#
loop_
_entity.id
_entity.type
_entity.pdbx_description
1 polymer ?
#
loop_
_entity_poly.entity_id
_entity_poly.type
_entity_poly.pdbx_seq_one_letter_code
_entity_poly.pdbx_strand_id
1 'polypeptide(L)'
;MKIIKRNKQVESFSVEKIKNALRRAFRATETRVTPAELNALCESILTEIGSPEAVEVEMVQDIVETRLMASGYYKVAKAYILYRTKHSEAREVINRFRHYIADEEVISLLKELQEQYTGAAYALDLLYAKFYAFYKEGAEPLQMLTKAAVELITPEAPKWEFIAARFLGLELRKGLE
;
A
#
# COMPACT_ATOMS: atom_id res chain seq x y z
N MET A 1 -18.88 -13.33 9.59
CA MET A 1 -18.83 -12.06 8.84
C MET A 1 -17.72 -12.11 7.79
N LYS A 2 -17.99 -11.60 6.62
CA LYS A 2 -17.03 -11.49 5.50
C LYS A 2 -16.71 -10.02 5.24
N ILE A 3 -15.55 -9.74 4.62
CA ILE A 3 -15.18 -8.40 4.16
C ILE A 3 -15.08 -8.39 2.63
N ILE A 4 -15.69 -7.39 2.03
CA ILE A 4 -15.65 -7.15 0.58
C ILE A 4 -14.57 -6.11 0.31
N LYS A 5 -13.53 -6.49 -0.40
CA LYS A 5 -12.45 -5.60 -0.81
C LYS A 5 -12.86 -4.68 -1.97
N ARG A 6 -12.08 -3.63 -2.22
CA ARG A 6 -12.28 -2.70 -3.36
C ARG A 6 -12.33 -3.40 -4.71
N ASN A 7 -11.55 -4.47 -4.90
CA ASN A 7 -11.56 -5.30 -6.11
C ASN A 7 -12.67 -6.34 -6.14
N LYS A 8 -13.69 -6.20 -5.24
CA LYS A 8 -14.82 -7.12 -5.07
C LYS A 8 -14.46 -8.53 -4.59
N GLN A 9 -13.21 -8.80 -4.25
CA GLN A 9 -12.85 -10.04 -3.57
C GLN A 9 -13.44 -10.08 -2.17
N VAL A 10 -13.89 -11.27 -1.78
CA VAL A 10 -14.49 -11.53 -0.46
C VAL A 10 -13.54 -12.37 0.36
N GLU A 11 -13.20 -11.89 1.56
CA GLU A 11 -12.35 -12.59 2.52
C GLU A 11 -13.06 -12.73 3.88
N SER A 12 -12.49 -13.53 4.75
CA SER A 12 -12.92 -13.56 6.15
C SER A 12 -12.58 -12.26 6.86
N PHE A 13 -13.52 -11.73 7.61
CA PHE A 13 -13.30 -10.55 8.43
C PHE A 13 -12.30 -10.86 9.56
N SER A 14 -11.34 -9.97 9.78
CA SER A 14 -10.32 -10.14 10.80
C SER A 14 -10.21 -8.91 11.68
N VAL A 15 -10.58 -9.05 12.94
CA VAL A 15 -10.41 -8.01 13.98
C VAL A 15 -8.94 -7.65 14.16
N GLU A 16 -8.04 -8.62 14.03
CA GLU A 16 -6.61 -8.40 14.21
C GLU A 16 -6.03 -7.45 13.14
N LYS A 17 -6.58 -7.45 11.93
CA LYS A 17 -6.21 -6.46 10.91
C LYS A 17 -6.54 -5.03 11.34
N ILE A 18 -7.69 -4.82 11.99
CA ILE A 18 -8.09 -3.51 12.55
C ILE A 18 -7.16 -3.13 13.69
N LYS A 19 -6.90 -4.03 14.64
CA LYS A 19 -5.99 -3.77 15.76
C LYS A 19 -4.59 -3.40 15.28
N ASN A 20 -4.06 -4.10 14.28
CA ASN A 20 -2.75 -3.82 13.72
C ASN A 20 -2.69 -2.46 13.01
N ALA A 21 -3.74 -2.08 12.29
CA ALA A 21 -3.84 -0.76 11.67
C ALA A 21 -3.87 0.35 12.72
N LEU A 22 -4.64 0.19 13.79
CA LEU A 22 -4.67 1.11 14.93
C LEU A 22 -3.31 1.23 15.61
N ARG A 23 -2.66 0.10 15.96
CA ARG A 23 -1.32 0.10 16.57
C ARG A 23 -0.30 0.86 15.72
N ARG A 24 -0.33 0.70 14.40
CA ARG A 24 0.54 1.45 13.48
C ARG A 24 0.26 2.95 13.53
N ALA A 25 -1.00 3.36 13.54
CA ALA A 25 -1.38 4.77 13.60
C ALA A 25 -0.98 5.42 14.93
N PHE A 26 -1.20 4.74 16.06
CA PHE A 26 -0.74 5.20 17.39
C PHE A 26 0.78 5.33 17.45
N ARG A 27 1.50 4.35 16.92
CA ARG A 27 2.98 4.37 16.87
C ARG A 27 3.50 5.51 15.98
N ALA A 28 2.88 5.72 14.82
CA ALA A 28 3.30 6.76 13.87
C ALA A 28 3.16 8.17 14.43
N THR A 29 2.28 8.36 15.42
CA THR A 29 2.05 9.65 16.09
C THR A 29 2.69 9.75 17.48
N GLU A 30 3.42 8.71 17.88
CA GLU A 30 4.01 8.56 19.22
C GLU A 30 2.96 8.74 20.35
N THR A 31 1.68 8.50 20.03
CA THR A 31 0.58 8.61 20.99
C THR A 31 0.52 7.34 21.82
N ARG A 32 0.62 7.49 23.13
CA ARG A 32 0.50 6.36 24.06
C ARG A 32 -0.94 5.87 24.10
N VAL A 33 -1.10 4.57 24.10
CA VAL A 33 -2.37 3.88 24.29
C VAL A 33 -2.11 2.60 25.07
N THR A 34 -2.92 2.37 26.10
CA THR A 34 -2.86 1.13 26.86
C THR A 34 -3.54 -0.01 26.10
N PRO A 35 -3.20 -1.28 26.37
CA PRO A 35 -3.93 -2.42 25.79
C PRO A 35 -5.44 -2.38 26.08
N ALA A 36 -5.84 -1.91 27.26
CA ALA A 36 -7.26 -1.78 27.64
C ALA A 36 -7.98 -0.73 26.77
N GLU A 37 -7.37 0.45 26.58
CA GLU A 37 -7.93 1.51 25.73
C GLU A 37 -8.02 1.07 24.26
N LEU A 38 -6.98 0.38 23.77
CA LEU A 38 -6.98 -0.15 22.40
C LEU A 38 -8.10 -1.19 22.20
N ASN A 39 -8.30 -2.07 23.18
CA ASN A 39 -9.37 -3.06 23.13
C ASN A 39 -10.75 -2.39 23.20
N ALA A 40 -10.95 -1.42 24.09
CA ALA A 40 -12.21 -0.68 24.18
C ALA A 40 -12.54 0.04 22.85
N LEU A 41 -11.53 0.65 22.22
CA LEU A 41 -11.68 1.27 20.91
C LEU A 41 -12.07 0.24 19.83
N CYS A 42 -11.43 -0.92 19.82
CA CYS A 42 -11.78 -1.99 18.89
C CYS A 42 -13.21 -2.51 19.12
N GLU A 43 -13.62 -2.67 20.38
CA GLU A 43 -14.98 -3.10 20.71
C GLU A 43 -16.02 -2.08 20.23
N SER A 44 -15.74 -0.79 20.40
CA SER A 44 -16.63 0.27 19.91
C SER A 44 -16.77 0.23 18.38
N ILE A 45 -15.67 -0.02 17.66
CA ILE A 45 -15.66 -0.17 16.21
C ILE A 45 -16.48 -1.39 15.80
N LEU A 46 -16.26 -2.53 16.44
CA LEU A 46 -16.99 -3.77 16.15
C LEU A 46 -18.49 -3.63 16.44
N THR A 47 -18.85 -2.94 17.50
CA THR A 47 -20.25 -2.65 17.85
C THR A 47 -20.92 -1.83 16.75
N GLU A 48 -20.23 -0.84 16.20
CA GLU A 48 -20.76 -0.01 15.11
C GLU A 48 -20.85 -0.76 13.79
N ILE A 49 -19.87 -1.62 13.48
CA ILE A 49 -19.95 -2.51 12.31
C ILE A 49 -21.14 -3.46 12.44
N GLY A 50 -21.46 -3.89 13.66
CA GLY A 50 -22.52 -4.85 13.91
C GLY A 50 -22.14 -6.27 13.47
N SER A 51 -23.16 -7.03 13.05
CA SER A 51 -22.98 -8.43 12.63
C SER A 51 -23.60 -8.71 11.25
N PRO A 52 -23.29 -7.92 10.21
CA PRO A 52 -23.77 -8.20 8.87
C PRO A 52 -23.12 -9.48 8.33
N GLU A 53 -23.74 -10.09 7.33
CA GLU A 53 -23.15 -11.25 6.66
C GLU A 53 -21.83 -10.85 5.97
N ALA A 54 -21.81 -9.68 5.32
CA ALA A 54 -20.65 -9.09 4.70
C ALA A 54 -20.64 -7.56 4.88
N VAL A 55 -19.43 -6.96 4.94
CA VAL A 55 -19.21 -5.52 5.08
C VAL A 55 -18.15 -5.06 4.08
N GLU A 56 -18.33 -3.89 3.48
CA GLU A 56 -17.33 -3.29 2.60
C GLU A 56 -16.15 -2.73 3.40
N VAL A 57 -14.93 -2.92 2.88
CA VAL A 57 -13.70 -2.44 3.53
C VAL A 57 -13.73 -0.92 3.76
N GLU A 58 -14.34 -0.16 2.84
CA GLU A 58 -14.47 1.29 2.97
C GLU A 58 -15.30 1.67 4.19
N MET A 59 -16.44 1.00 4.39
CA MET A 59 -17.29 1.23 5.56
C MET A 59 -16.54 0.95 6.87
N VAL A 60 -15.78 -0.13 6.94
CA VAL A 60 -14.95 -0.44 8.11
C VAL A 60 -13.94 0.66 8.38
N GLN A 61 -13.27 1.17 7.33
CA GLN A 61 -12.28 2.24 7.44
C GLN A 61 -12.91 3.55 7.89
N ASP A 62 -14.09 3.91 7.38
CA ASP A 62 -14.82 5.13 7.79
C ASP A 62 -15.24 5.05 9.25
N ILE A 63 -15.69 3.90 9.72
CA ILE A 63 -16.01 3.66 11.14
C ILE A 63 -14.77 3.82 12.02
N VAL A 64 -13.62 3.27 11.62
CA VAL A 64 -12.35 3.42 12.36
C VAL A 64 -11.98 4.90 12.50
N GLU A 65 -12.04 5.67 11.42
CA GLU A 65 -11.76 7.10 11.42
C GLU A 65 -12.69 7.85 12.35
N THR A 66 -13.99 7.62 12.25
CA THR A 66 -15.01 8.25 13.08
C THR A 66 -14.81 7.95 14.58
N ARG A 67 -14.50 6.68 14.91
CA ARG A 67 -14.27 6.27 16.30
C ARG A 67 -12.99 6.83 16.89
N LEU A 68 -11.92 6.94 16.11
CA LEU A 68 -10.69 7.62 16.53
C LEU A 68 -10.96 9.11 16.84
N MET A 69 -11.71 9.79 16.00
CA MET A 69 -12.10 11.18 16.23
C MET A 69 -13.00 11.34 17.45
N ALA A 70 -14.03 10.50 17.59
CA ALA A 70 -14.96 10.54 18.71
C ALA A 70 -14.28 10.25 20.07
N SER A 71 -13.20 9.47 20.05
CA SER A 71 -12.38 9.19 21.24
C SER A 71 -11.33 10.26 21.53
N GLY A 72 -11.28 11.35 20.75
CA GLY A 72 -10.33 12.45 20.94
C GLY A 72 -8.92 12.20 20.37
N TYR A 73 -8.69 11.09 19.66
CA TYR A 73 -7.42 10.74 19.05
C TYR A 73 -7.21 11.39 17.67
N TYR A 74 -7.35 12.71 17.59
CA TYR A 74 -7.33 13.45 16.31
C TYR A 74 -6.02 13.27 15.52
N LYS A 75 -4.87 13.27 16.19
CA LYS A 75 -3.58 13.06 15.54
C LYS A 75 -3.48 11.64 14.94
N VAL A 76 -3.98 10.65 15.67
CA VAL A 76 -4.00 9.26 15.26
C VAL A 76 -4.96 9.05 14.08
N ALA A 77 -6.15 9.67 14.15
CA ALA A 77 -7.11 9.67 13.05
C ALA A 77 -6.50 10.26 11.77
N LYS A 78 -5.82 11.41 11.87
CA LYS A 78 -5.12 12.02 10.74
C LYS A 78 -4.05 11.10 10.16
N ALA A 79 -3.23 10.46 10.99
CA ALA A 79 -2.21 9.52 10.53
C ALA A 79 -2.85 8.30 9.84
N TYR A 80 -3.95 7.78 10.38
CA TYR A 80 -4.69 6.67 9.80
C TYR A 80 -5.25 7.02 8.41
N ILE A 81 -5.88 8.21 8.26
CA ILE A 81 -6.42 8.71 6.99
C ILE A 81 -5.31 8.87 5.95
N LEU A 82 -4.20 9.50 6.31
CA LEU A 82 -3.06 9.70 5.41
C LEU A 82 -2.44 8.37 4.95
N TYR A 83 -2.32 7.41 5.87
CA TYR A 83 -1.86 6.06 5.54
C TYR A 83 -2.81 5.36 4.55
N ARG A 84 -4.13 5.40 4.82
CA ARG A 84 -5.16 4.86 3.94
C ARG A 84 -5.08 5.47 2.53
N THR A 85 -4.96 6.80 2.43
CA THR A 85 -4.86 7.52 1.16
C THR A 85 -3.62 7.10 0.38
N LYS A 86 -2.44 7.11 1.00
CA LYS A 86 -1.18 6.68 0.36
C LYS A 86 -1.25 5.25 -0.16
N HIS A 87 -1.80 4.33 0.62
CA HIS A 87 -1.97 2.94 0.18
C HIS A 87 -2.99 2.77 -0.94
N SER A 88 -4.00 3.65 -1.00
CA SER A 88 -4.95 3.66 -2.11
C SER A 88 -4.28 4.10 -3.40
N GLU A 89 -3.59 5.24 -3.37
CA GLU A 89 -2.86 5.79 -4.51
C GLU A 89 -1.83 4.80 -5.06
N ALA A 90 -1.06 4.18 -4.18
CA ALA A 90 -0.07 3.21 -4.57
C ALA A 90 -0.68 1.94 -5.21
N ARG A 91 -1.84 1.49 -4.74
CA ARG A 91 -2.56 0.39 -5.40
C ARG A 91 -3.04 0.76 -6.79
N GLU A 92 -3.47 2.00 -7.00
CA GLU A 92 -3.87 2.49 -8.32
C GLU A 92 -2.69 2.48 -9.29
N VAL A 93 -1.50 2.90 -8.85
CA VAL A 93 -0.28 2.85 -9.67
C VAL A 93 0.09 1.41 -10.00
N ILE A 94 0.07 0.51 -9.01
CA ILE A 94 0.30 -0.93 -9.25
C ILE A 94 -0.70 -1.50 -10.26
N ASN A 95 -1.98 -1.11 -10.19
CA ASN A 95 -2.98 -1.56 -11.16
C ASN A 95 -2.71 -1.03 -12.58
N ARG A 96 -2.16 0.18 -12.70
CA ARG A 96 -1.69 0.71 -14.00
C ARG A 96 -0.56 -0.15 -14.58
N PHE A 97 0.42 -0.55 -13.76
CA PHE A 97 1.47 -1.47 -14.20
C PHE A 97 0.92 -2.83 -14.66
N ARG A 98 -0.11 -3.36 -13.98
CA ARG A 98 -0.75 -4.64 -14.35
C ARG A 98 -1.37 -4.65 -15.76
N HIS A 99 -1.64 -3.49 -16.33
CA HIS A 99 -2.08 -3.39 -17.72
C HIS A 99 -1.00 -3.85 -18.73
N TYR A 100 0.26 -3.72 -18.35
CA TYR A 100 1.41 -3.99 -19.20
C TYR A 100 2.27 -5.17 -18.71
N ILE A 101 2.15 -5.52 -17.43
CA ILE A 101 2.97 -6.51 -16.75
C ILE A 101 2.06 -7.58 -16.17
N ALA A 102 2.07 -8.76 -16.77
CA ALA A 102 1.35 -9.94 -16.29
C ALA A 102 2.16 -10.74 -15.25
N ASP A 103 3.46 -10.53 -15.17
CA ASP A 103 4.37 -11.27 -14.30
C ASP A 103 4.16 -10.87 -12.84
N GLU A 104 3.61 -11.79 -12.04
CA GLU A 104 3.31 -11.57 -10.62
C GLU A 104 4.56 -11.40 -9.76
N GLU A 105 5.71 -11.92 -10.17
CA GLU A 105 6.97 -11.70 -9.46
C GLU A 105 7.43 -10.25 -9.59
N VAL A 106 7.30 -9.67 -10.77
CA VAL A 106 7.57 -8.24 -11.01
C VAL A 106 6.59 -7.37 -10.23
N ILE A 107 5.31 -7.69 -10.25
CA ILE A 107 4.29 -6.98 -9.47
C ILE A 107 4.55 -7.08 -7.96
N SER A 108 4.97 -8.25 -7.48
CA SER A 108 5.33 -8.43 -6.06
C SER A 108 6.54 -7.60 -5.68
N LEU A 109 7.53 -7.49 -6.54
CA LEU A 109 8.69 -6.61 -6.34
C LEU A 109 8.28 -5.13 -6.30
N LEU A 110 7.39 -4.68 -7.17
CA LEU A 110 6.85 -3.31 -7.14
C LEU A 110 6.12 -3.00 -5.82
N LYS A 111 5.34 -3.94 -5.30
CA LYS A 111 4.67 -3.81 -3.99
C LYS A 111 5.67 -3.75 -2.83
N GLU A 112 6.69 -4.60 -2.86
CA GLU A 112 7.75 -4.62 -1.85
C GLU A 112 8.52 -3.30 -1.84
N LEU A 113 8.89 -2.79 -3.02
CA LEU A 113 9.57 -1.50 -3.17
C LEU A 113 8.71 -0.35 -2.66
N GLN A 114 7.41 -0.42 -2.85
CA GLN A 114 6.47 0.55 -2.29
C GLN A 114 6.49 0.55 -0.75
N GLU A 115 6.49 -0.61 -0.12
CA GLU A 115 6.50 -0.71 1.34
C GLU A 115 7.86 -0.29 1.93
N GLN A 116 8.94 -0.62 1.24
CA GLN A 116 10.30 -0.35 1.70
C GLN A 116 10.67 1.13 1.61
N TYR A 117 10.20 1.83 0.58
CA TYR A 117 10.48 3.26 0.37
C TYR A 117 9.23 4.08 0.69
N THR A 118 9.07 4.47 1.95
CA THR A 118 7.96 5.31 2.44
C THR A 118 7.87 6.63 1.67
N GLY A 119 6.69 6.96 1.21
CA GLY A 119 6.46 8.03 0.22
C GLY A 119 6.38 7.51 -1.21
N ALA A 120 6.35 6.22 -1.35
CA ALA A 120 6.46 5.44 -2.57
C ALA A 120 5.32 5.63 -3.58
N ALA A 121 4.14 6.13 -3.20
CA ALA A 121 3.11 6.44 -4.19
C ALA A 121 3.66 7.39 -5.25
N TYR A 122 4.31 8.47 -4.82
CA TYR A 122 4.97 9.42 -5.73
C TYR A 122 6.14 8.80 -6.49
N ALA A 123 6.96 7.98 -5.84
CA ALA A 123 8.07 7.28 -6.49
C ALA A 123 7.58 6.30 -7.55
N LEU A 124 6.52 5.55 -7.28
CA LEU A 124 5.91 4.65 -8.25
C LEU A 124 5.25 5.40 -9.42
N ASP A 125 4.66 6.56 -9.19
CA ASP A 125 4.13 7.42 -10.26
C ASP A 125 5.24 7.89 -11.20
N LEU A 126 6.39 8.31 -10.67
CA LEU A 126 7.56 8.67 -11.47
C LEU A 126 8.09 7.48 -12.27
N LEU A 127 8.20 6.32 -11.62
CA LEU A 127 8.63 5.08 -12.26
C LEU A 127 7.66 4.68 -13.38
N TYR A 128 6.36 4.76 -13.12
CA TYR A 128 5.34 4.47 -14.12
C TYR A 128 5.42 5.41 -15.33
N ALA A 129 5.57 6.71 -15.09
CA ALA A 129 5.68 7.69 -16.17
C ALA A 129 6.89 7.43 -17.07
N LYS A 130 8.05 7.09 -16.47
CA LYS A 130 9.25 6.71 -17.21
C LYS A 130 9.08 5.37 -17.93
N PHE A 131 8.56 4.35 -17.25
CA PHE A 131 8.26 3.06 -17.85
C PHE A 131 7.35 3.21 -19.07
N TYR A 132 6.25 3.95 -18.95
CA TYR A 132 5.29 4.16 -20.02
C TYR A 132 5.92 4.89 -21.22
N ALA A 133 6.81 5.87 -20.97
CA ALA A 133 7.53 6.57 -22.01
C ALA A 133 8.46 5.65 -22.83
N PHE A 134 8.96 4.56 -22.22
CA PHE A 134 9.79 3.56 -22.90
C PHE A 134 9.02 2.37 -23.43
N TYR A 135 7.75 2.25 -23.06
CA TYR A 135 6.95 1.08 -23.42
C TYR A 135 6.84 0.94 -24.94
N LYS A 136 7.16 -0.26 -25.41
CA LYS A 136 6.96 -0.68 -26.79
C LYS A 136 6.29 -2.04 -26.77
N GLU A 137 5.28 -2.22 -27.60
CA GLU A 137 4.62 -3.50 -27.75
C GLU A 137 5.62 -4.58 -28.16
N GLY A 138 5.59 -5.72 -27.45
CA GLY A 138 6.51 -6.84 -27.70
C GLY A 138 7.88 -6.72 -27.04
N ALA A 139 8.19 -5.65 -26.33
CA ALA A 139 9.40 -5.55 -25.53
C ALA A 139 9.19 -6.15 -24.12
N GLU A 140 10.30 -6.58 -23.49
CA GLU A 140 10.28 -7.17 -22.16
C GLU A 140 10.00 -6.09 -21.09
N PRO A 141 8.86 -6.17 -20.35
CA PRO A 141 8.49 -5.12 -19.40
C PRO A 141 9.51 -4.90 -18.29
N LEU A 142 10.17 -5.96 -17.81
CA LEU A 142 11.14 -5.88 -16.73
C LEU A 142 12.38 -5.08 -17.14
N GLN A 143 12.87 -5.26 -18.36
CA GLN A 143 13.98 -4.48 -18.91
C GLN A 143 13.63 -2.98 -19.01
N MET A 144 12.39 -2.68 -19.38
CA MET A 144 11.91 -1.29 -19.40
C MET A 144 11.81 -0.67 -18.01
N LEU A 145 11.42 -1.45 -16.99
CA LEU A 145 11.41 -1.01 -15.59
C LEU A 145 12.84 -0.71 -15.11
N THR A 146 13.80 -1.56 -15.42
CA THR A 146 15.22 -1.33 -15.09
C THR A 146 15.70 -0.03 -15.73
N LYS A 147 15.46 0.14 -17.02
CA LYS A 147 15.83 1.36 -17.74
C LYS A 147 15.17 2.60 -17.14
N ALA A 148 13.88 2.53 -16.84
CA ALA A 148 13.14 3.62 -16.21
C ALA A 148 13.72 4.01 -14.86
N ALA A 149 14.06 3.02 -14.02
CA ALA A 149 14.66 3.25 -12.71
C ALA A 149 16.06 3.86 -12.83
N VAL A 150 16.88 3.41 -13.77
CA VAL A 150 18.21 3.97 -14.03
C VAL A 150 18.13 5.43 -14.42
N GLU A 151 17.18 5.83 -15.25
CA GLU A 151 17.01 7.23 -15.65
C GLU A 151 16.50 8.16 -14.53
N LEU A 152 15.99 7.59 -13.45
CA LEU A 152 15.58 8.35 -12.27
C LEU A 152 16.72 8.55 -11.25
N ILE A 153 17.88 7.94 -11.48
CA ILE A 153 19.04 8.11 -10.59
C ILE A 153 19.57 9.54 -10.76
N THR A 154 19.57 10.29 -9.66
CA THR A 154 20.21 11.62 -9.59
C THR A 154 20.97 11.72 -8.26
N PRO A 155 21.91 12.68 -8.12
CA PRO A 155 22.59 12.92 -6.84
C PRO A 155 21.64 13.19 -5.68
N GLU A 156 20.49 13.83 -5.97
CA GLU A 156 19.44 14.16 -4.99
C GLU A 156 18.52 12.97 -4.67
N ALA A 157 18.50 11.95 -5.54
CA ALA A 157 17.64 10.77 -5.42
C ALA A 157 18.41 9.45 -5.61
N PRO A 158 19.48 9.20 -4.81
CA PRO A 158 20.34 8.02 -5.00
C PRO A 158 19.62 6.68 -4.73
N LYS A 159 18.49 6.71 -4.04
CA LYS A 159 17.67 5.49 -3.79
C LYS A 159 17.25 4.75 -5.06
N TRP A 160 17.17 5.42 -6.19
CA TRP A 160 16.84 4.79 -7.47
C TRP A 160 17.89 3.80 -7.94
N GLU A 161 19.14 3.95 -7.52
CA GLU A 161 20.20 2.97 -7.79
C GLU A 161 19.87 1.61 -7.17
N PHE A 162 19.39 1.58 -5.93
CA PHE A 162 18.96 0.35 -5.26
C PHE A 162 17.73 -0.27 -5.93
N ILE A 163 16.79 0.57 -6.37
CA ILE A 163 15.59 0.11 -7.08
C ILE A 163 15.97 -0.50 -8.42
N ALA A 164 16.82 0.16 -9.20
CA ALA A 164 17.34 -0.35 -10.47
C ALA A 164 18.09 -1.67 -10.28
N ALA A 165 18.93 -1.77 -9.25
CA ALA A 165 19.66 -3.00 -8.92
C ALA A 165 18.71 -4.18 -8.58
N ARG A 166 17.57 -3.92 -7.94
CA ARG A 166 16.57 -4.95 -7.64
C ARG A 166 15.89 -5.47 -8.92
N PHE A 167 15.55 -4.60 -9.86
CA PHE A 167 15.01 -5.03 -11.16
C PHE A 167 16.06 -5.79 -11.97
N LEU A 168 17.29 -5.28 -12.05
CA LEU A 168 18.39 -5.98 -12.74
C LEU A 168 18.65 -7.37 -12.14
N GLY A 169 18.65 -7.50 -10.82
CA GLY A 169 18.80 -8.78 -10.14
C GLY A 169 17.69 -9.78 -10.50
N LEU A 170 16.47 -9.29 -10.72
CA LEU A 170 15.36 -10.12 -11.18
C LEU A 170 15.51 -10.53 -12.65
N GLU A 171 15.97 -9.61 -13.52
CA GLU A 171 16.29 -9.92 -14.93
C GLU A 171 17.31 -11.04 -15.03
N LEU A 172 18.42 -10.92 -14.30
CA LEU A 172 19.49 -11.94 -14.30
C LEU A 172 18.98 -13.30 -13.82
N ARG A 173 18.13 -13.34 -12.79
CA ARG A 173 17.51 -14.61 -12.33
C ARG A 173 16.60 -15.24 -13.38
N LYS A 174 15.92 -14.42 -14.16
CA LYS A 174 15.02 -14.89 -15.23
C LYS A 174 15.75 -15.24 -16.53
N GLY A 175 17.06 -14.98 -16.61
CA GLY A 175 17.84 -15.19 -17.83
C GLY A 175 17.46 -14.23 -18.96
N LEU A 176 16.97 -13.04 -18.62
CA LEU A 176 16.71 -11.97 -19.57
C LEU A 176 18.00 -11.16 -19.72
N GLU A 177 18.69 -11.30 -20.85
CA GLU A 177 19.88 -10.52 -21.22
C GLU A 177 19.56 -9.47 -22.29
#